data_0a28d74f0cc718308a45d482f9025cf3
#
_entry.id   0a28d74f0cc718308a45d482f9025cf3
#
_cell.length_a   1.000
_cell.length_b   1.000
_cell.length_c   1.000
_cell.angle_alpha   90.00
_cell.angle_beta   90.00
_cell.angle_gamma   90.00
#
_symmetry.space_group_name_H-M   'P 1'
#
loop_
_entity.id
_entity.type
_entity.pdbx_description
1 polymer ?
#
loop_
_entity_poly.entity_id
_entity_poly.type
_entity_poly.pdbx_seq_one_letter_code
_entity_poly.pdbx_strand_id
1 'polypeptide(L)'
;MYADENVIKIKHAVLLEVAKAAFAGNLDEIRDDIPFTLIPGPTPQFRCCIYKEREIIRQRVRLAEGKAPSANDDGNIIQVISSACEDCPISSYTVTENCQNCLGKACINACKFGAIEAGRLRSHIDPQTCKAVSYTHL
;
A
#
# COMPACT_ATOMS: atom_id res chain seq x y z
N MET A 1 -7.32 17.47 -1.36
CA MET A 1 -6.59 16.22 -1.07
C MET A 1 -7.33 15.12 -1.82
N TYR A 2 -6.80 14.66 -2.95
CA TYR A 2 -7.41 13.58 -3.72
C TYR A 2 -6.98 12.27 -3.06
N ALA A 3 -7.94 11.49 -2.57
CA ALA A 3 -7.63 10.13 -2.13
C ALA A 3 -6.99 9.37 -3.30
N ASP A 4 -5.92 8.65 -3.01
CA ASP A 4 -5.25 7.81 -4.02
C ASP A 4 -6.29 6.89 -4.67
N GLU A 5 -6.36 6.89 -5.99
CA GLU A 5 -7.32 6.08 -6.77
C GLU A 5 -7.27 4.60 -6.37
N ASN A 6 -6.09 4.11 -6.01
CA ASN A 6 -5.90 2.74 -5.52
C ASN A 6 -6.59 2.50 -4.17
N VAL A 7 -6.58 3.48 -3.27
CA VAL A 7 -7.26 3.37 -1.96
C VAL A 7 -8.76 3.28 -2.16
N ILE A 8 -9.33 4.08 -3.07
CA ILE A 8 -10.76 4.03 -3.39
C ILE A 8 -11.15 2.68 -3.98
N LYS A 9 -10.36 2.15 -4.93
CA LYS A 9 -10.59 0.83 -5.54
C LYS A 9 -10.59 -0.28 -4.50
N ILE A 10 -9.64 -0.27 -3.57
CA ILE A 10 -9.52 -1.28 -2.52
C ILE A 10 -10.68 -1.17 -1.54
N LYS A 11 -11.06 0.04 -1.11
CA LYS A 11 -12.23 0.26 -0.25
C LYS A 11 -13.49 -0.33 -0.90
N HIS A 12 -13.70 -0.04 -2.18
CA HIS A 12 -14.83 -0.56 -2.93
C HIS A 12 -14.81 -2.10 -3.05
N ALA A 13 -13.65 -2.68 -3.37
CA ALA A 13 -13.50 -4.13 -3.49
C ALA A 13 -13.80 -4.85 -2.16
N VAL A 14 -13.30 -4.33 -1.04
CA VAL A 14 -13.60 -4.89 0.29
C VAL A 14 -15.08 -4.83 0.60
N LEU A 15 -15.71 -3.67 0.41
CA LEU A 15 -17.15 -3.51 0.66
C LEU A 15 -17.99 -4.46 -0.22
N LEU A 16 -17.59 -4.66 -1.47
CA LEU A 16 -18.28 -5.56 -2.40
C LEU A 16 -18.21 -7.02 -1.92
N GLU A 17 -17.02 -7.49 -1.52
CA GLU A 17 -16.86 -8.88 -1.05
C GLU A 17 -17.58 -9.09 0.30
N VAL A 18 -17.52 -8.14 1.21
CA VAL A 18 -18.27 -8.21 2.48
C VAL A 18 -19.79 -8.24 2.21
N ALA A 19 -20.28 -7.40 1.31
CA ALA A 19 -21.71 -7.40 0.94
C ALA A 19 -22.13 -8.74 0.33
N LYS A 20 -21.37 -9.29 -0.63
CA LYS A 20 -21.64 -10.61 -1.22
C LYS A 20 -21.73 -11.69 -0.16
N ALA A 21 -20.77 -11.72 0.76
CA ALA A 21 -20.71 -12.70 1.83
C ALA A 21 -21.87 -12.56 2.81
N ALA A 22 -22.25 -11.32 3.15
CA ALA A 22 -23.38 -11.04 4.02
C ALA A 22 -24.71 -11.48 3.38
N PHE A 23 -24.92 -11.20 2.10
CA PHE A 23 -26.10 -11.68 1.37
C PHE A 23 -26.15 -13.20 1.22
N ALA A 24 -24.97 -13.85 1.10
CA ALA A 24 -24.89 -15.32 1.06
C ALA A 24 -25.04 -15.96 2.46
N GLY A 25 -25.00 -15.19 3.53
CA GLY A 25 -25.11 -15.68 4.91
C GLY A 25 -23.88 -16.41 5.44
N ASN A 26 -22.71 -16.30 4.76
CA ASN A 26 -21.50 -17.02 5.11
C ASN A 26 -20.32 -16.09 5.50
N LEU A 27 -20.62 -14.85 5.85
CA LEU A 27 -19.58 -13.84 6.13
C LEU A 27 -18.65 -14.28 7.28
N ASP A 28 -19.16 -14.90 8.32
CA ASP A 28 -18.36 -15.35 9.46
C ASP A 28 -17.34 -16.46 9.07
N GLU A 29 -17.67 -17.26 8.06
CA GLU A 29 -16.82 -18.34 7.58
C GLU A 29 -15.69 -17.83 6.67
N ILE A 30 -15.99 -16.88 5.76
CA ILE A 30 -15.05 -16.45 4.74
C ILE A 30 -14.34 -15.14 5.05
N ARG A 31 -14.67 -14.50 6.16
CA ARG A 31 -14.11 -13.21 6.59
C ARG A 31 -12.57 -13.16 6.51
N ASP A 32 -11.91 -14.20 7.01
CA ASP A 32 -10.45 -14.27 7.05
C ASP A 32 -9.83 -14.64 5.71
N ASP A 33 -10.62 -15.13 4.75
CA ASP A 33 -10.19 -15.47 3.40
C ASP A 33 -10.30 -14.28 2.44
N ILE A 34 -11.14 -13.29 2.72
CA ILE A 34 -11.31 -12.09 1.89
C ILE A 34 -9.97 -11.41 1.55
N PRO A 35 -9.02 -11.21 2.49
CA PRO A 35 -7.72 -10.64 2.18
C PRO A 35 -6.92 -11.44 1.16
N PHE A 36 -7.04 -12.76 1.17
CA PHE A 36 -6.35 -13.65 0.23
C PHE A 36 -7.04 -13.68 -1.12
N THR A 37 -8.36 -13.55 -1.15
CA THR A 37 -9.14 -13.44 -2.38
C THR A 37 -8.82 -12.15 -3.13
N LEU A 38 -8.72 -11.03 -2.42
CA LEU A 38 -8.40 -9.73 -3.02
C LEU A 38 -6.92 -9.59 -3.40
N ILE A 39 -6.01 -10.18 -2.61
CA ILE A 39 -4.57 -10.17 -2.86
C ILE A 39 -4.04 -11.61 -2.85
N PRO A 40 -4.26 -12.36 -3.93
CA PRO A 40 -3.92 -13.80 -3.98
C PRO A 40 -2.43 -14.09 -4.15
N GLY A 41 -1.70 -13.17 -4.80
CA GLY A 41 -0.29 -13.40 -5.15
C GLY A 41 0.69 -13.20 -3.99
N PRO A 42 1.95 -13.58 -4.17
CA PRO A 42 3.01 -13.30 -3.22
C PRO A 42 3.53 -11.86 -3.31
N THR A 43 3.18 -11.15 -4.39
CA THR A 43 3.68 -9.80 -4.67
C THR A 43 2.69 -8.75 -4.16
N PRO A 44 3.16 -7.77 -3.39
CA PRO A 44 2.32 -6.67 -2.94
C PRO A 44 1.87 -5.79 -4.12
N GLN A 45 0.68 -5.18 -4.03
CA GLN A 45 0.07 -4.38 -5.08
C GLN A 45 0.08 -2.88 -4.77
N PHE A 46 -0.04 -2.51 -3.50
CA PHE A 46 -0.20 -1.11 -3.08
C PHE A 46 0.60 -0.74 -1.82
N ARG A 47 1.36 -1.68 -1.25
CA ARG A 47 2.27 -1.47 -0.12
C ARG A 47 3.59 -2.21 -0.34
N CYS A 48 4.55 -1.96 0.55
CA CYS A 48 5.87 -2.59 0.48
C CYS A 48 5.87 -4.08 0.88
N CYS A 49 4.81 -4.55 1.53
CA CYS A 49 4.75 -5.90 2.09
C CYS A 49 3.34 -6.48 1.96
N ILE A 50 3.23 -7.68 1.39
CA ILE A 50 1.95 -8.37 1.20
C ILE A 50 1.23 -8.68 2.53
N TYR A 51 1.97 -8.97 3.58
CA TYR A 51 1.38 -9.24 4.90
C TYR A 51 0.71 -8.00 5.46
N LYS A 52 1.34 -6.83 5.28
CA LYS A 52 0.76 -5.54 5.66
C LYS A 52 -0.48 -5.21 4.83
N GLU A 53 -0.47 -5.49 3.53
CA GLU A 53 -1.64 -5.30 2.67
C GLU A 53 -2.82 -6.13 3.12
N ARG A 54 -2.61 -7.42 3.33
CA ARG A 54 -3.66 -8.33 3.80
C ARG A 54 -4.18 -7.96 5.18
N GLU A 55 -3.32 -7.48 6.08
CA GLU A 55 -3.75 -6.99 7.39
C GLU A 55 -4.60 -5.73 7.29
N ILE A 56 -4.24 -4.78 6.42
CA ILE A 56 -5.06 -3.60 6.14
C ILE A 56 -6.43 -4.00 5.62
N ILE A 57 -6.49 -4.97 4.70
CA ILE A 57 -7.77 -5.49 4.18
C ILE A 57 -8.58 -6.16 5.29
N ARG A 58 -7.96 -6.99 6.14
CA ARG A 58 -8.63 -7.63 7.28
C ARG A 58 -9.27 -6.59 8.21
N GLN A 59 -8.53 -5.53 8.54
CA GLN A 59 -9.04 -4.44 9.36
C GLN A 59 -10.17 -3.67 8.67
N ARG A 60 -10.12 -3.49 7.34
CA ARG A 60 -11.22 -2.90 6.56
C ARG A 60 -12.47 -3.78 6.53
N VAL A 61 -12.32 -5.09 6.46
CA VAL A 61 -13.43 -6.04 6.57
C VAL A 61 -14.13 -5.88 7.91
N ARG A 62 -13.38 -5.81 9.01
CA ARG A 62 -13.95 -5.58 10.35
C ARG A 62 -14.70 -4.25 10.43
N LEU A 63 -14.16 -3.18 9.87
CA LEU A 63 -14.85 -1.88 9.80
C LEU A 63 -16.13 -1.96 8.97
N ALA A 64 -16.13 -2.72 7.86
CA ALA A 64 -17.33 -2.94 7.05
C ALA A 64 -18.43 -3.72 7.78
N GLU A 65 -18.04 -4.55 8.76
CA GLU A 65 -18.94 -5.24 9.68
C GLU A 65 -19.43 -4.35 10.84
N GLY A 66 -18.96 -3.10 10.94
CA GLY A 66 -19.24 -2.20 12.05
C GLY A 66 -18.46 -2.51 13.32
N LYS A 67 -17.35 -3.26 13.21
CA LYS A 67 -16.47 -3.62 14.33
C LYS A 67 -15.22 -2.73 14.33
N ALA A 68 -14.54 -2.64 15.47
CA ALA A 68 -13.24 -1.98 15.56
C ALA A 68 -12.20 -2.65 14.62
N PRO A 69 -11.29 -1.87 14.01
CA PRO A 69 -10.29 -2.42 13.07
C PRO A 69 -9.34 -3.41 13.75
N SER A 70 -8.95 -3.15 14.99
CA SER A 70 -8.14 -4.08 15.80
C SER A 70 -9.01 -4.99 16.65
N ALA A 71 -8.38 -6.06 17.20
CA ALA A 71 -9.06 -6.94 18.16
C ALA A 71 -9.36 -6.22 19.48
N ASN A 72 -8.58 -5.21 19.83
CA ASN A 72 -8.77 -4.39 21.02
C ASN A 72 -9.63 -3.18 20.63
N ASP A 73 -10.92 -3.27 20.92
CA ASP A 73 -11.82 -2.14 20.82
C ASP A 73 -11.63 -1.24 22.04
N ASP A 74 -11.18 -0.02 21.82
CA ASP A 74 -10.99 0.98 22.87
C ASP A 74 -12.26 1.82 23.14
N GLY A 75 -13.38 1.48 22.49
CA GLY A 75 -14.67 2.16 22.63
C GLY A 75 -14.72 3.56 22.01
N ASN A 76 -13.68 3.96 21.28
CA ASN A 76 -13.67 5.25 20.61
C ASN A 76 -14.64 5.26 19.41
N ILE A 77 -15.37 6.36 19.25
CA ILE A 77 -16.28 6.56 18.11
C ILE A 77 -15.51 6.63 16.79
N ILE A 78 -14.32 7.24 16.82
CA ILE A 78 -13.43 7.33 15.65
C ILE A 78 -12.43 6.20 15.73
N GLN A 79 -12.46 5.32 14.73
CA GLN A 79 -11.57 4.18 14.62
C GLN A 79 -10.59 4.40 13.47
N VAL A 80 -9.31 4.11 13.73
CA VAL A 80 -8.22 4.28 12.77
C VAL A 80 -7.55 2.94 12.51
N ILE A 81 -7.31 2.63 11.23
CA ILE A 81 -6.45 1.52 10.84
C ILE A 81 -4.99 1.95 11.04
N SER A 82 -4.40 1.61 12.17
CA SER A 82 -3.05 2.04 12.53
C SER A 82 -1.97 1.57 11.56
N SER A 83 -2.20 0.46 10.86
CA SER A 83 -1.30 -0.06 9.83
C SER A 83 -1.46 0.59 8.45
N ALA A 84 -2.54 1.37 8.24
CA ALA A 84 -2.82 2.03 6.98
C ALA A 84 -2.48 3.52 7.05
N CYS A 85 -1.44 3.92 6.33
CA CYS A 85 -1.12 5.31 6.07
C CYS A 85 -1.50 5.63 4.62
N GLU A 86 -2.43 6.56 4.39
CA GLU A 86 -2.87 6.92 3.04
C GLU A 86 -1.80 7.68 2.26
N ASP A 87 -0.96 8.42 2.96
CA ASP A 87 0.14 9.21 2.37
C ASP A 87 1.47 8.45 2.29
N CYS A 88 1.48 7.15 2.64
CA CYS A 88 2.69 6.36 2.59
C CYS A 88 3.03 6.02 1.12
N PRO A 89 4.07 6.58 0.54
CA PRO A 89 4.43 6.30 -0.85
C PRO A 89 4.83 4.82 -1.00
N ILE A 90 4.38 4.21 -2.09
CA ILE A 90 4.69 2.81 -2.41
C ILE A 90 6.19 2.65 -2.69
N SER A 91 6.80 3.65 -3.31
CA SER A 91 8.25 3.74 -3.47
C SER A 91 8.76 4.97 -2.75
N SER A 92 9.77 4.79 -1.93
CA SER A 92 10.21 5.76 -0.94
C SER A 92 11.25 6.76 -1.44
N TYR A 93 11.73 6.64 -2.66
CA TYR A 93 12.81 7.50 -3.14
C TYR A 93 12.37 8.33 -4.33
N THR A 94 12.37 9.64 -4.13
CA THR A 94 12.13 10.62 -5.19
C THR A 94 13.27 11.61 -5.26
N VAL A 95 13.59 12.06 -6.46
CA VAL A 95 14.55 13.13 -6.65
C VAL A 95 13.86 14.46 -6.43
N THR A 96 14.29 15.18 -5.40
CA THR A 96 13.74 16.50 -5.05
C THR A 96 14.18 17.59 -6.01
N GLU A 97 13.61 18.80 -5.88
CA GLU A 97 13.98 19.97 -6.65
C GLU A 97 15.41 20.48 -6.39
N ASN A 98 16.03 20.01 -5.32
CA ASN A 98 17.43 20.31 -5.01
C ASN A 98 18.44 19.62 -5.94
N CYS A 99 17.98 18.78 -6.87
CA CYS A 99 18.82 18.13 -7.87
C CYS A 99 19.43 19.16 -8.82
N GLN A 100 20.76 19.24 -8.84
CA GLN A 100 21.53 20.18 -9.66
C GLN A 100 21.69 19.70 -11.12
N ASN A 101 21.12 18.54 -11.48
CA ASN A 101 21.25 17.95 -12.81
C ASN A 101 22.70 17.94 -13.35
N CYS A 102 23.66 17.61 -12.50
CA CYS A 102 25.10 17.70 -12.76
C CYS A 102 25.54 16.90 -13.98
N LEU A 103 26.56 17.37 -14.69
CA LEU A 103 27.09 16.72 -15.90
C LEU A 103 27.64 15.30 -15.63
N GLY A 104 28.28 15.10 -14.50
CA GLY A 104 28.91 13.82 -14.17
C GLY A 104 27.94 12.66 -13.89
N LYS A 105 26.63 12.96 -13.69
CA LYS A 105 25.57 11.95 -13.51
C LYS A 105 25.96 10.79 -12.58
N ALA A 106 26.68 11.10 -11.50
CA ALA A 106 27.22 10.10 -10.58
C ALA A 106 26.12 9.18 -10.00
N CYS A 107 24.94 9.72 -9.74
CA CYS A 107 23.79 8.96 -9.27
C CYS A 107 23.33 7.88 -10.28
N ILE A 108 23.34 8.21 -11.58
CA ILE A 108 22.97 7.29 -12.65
C ILE A 108 24.02 6.17 -12.76
N ASN A 109 25.29 6.57 -12.79
CA ASN A 109 26.41 5.64 -12.91
C ASN A 109 26.54 4.71 -11.68
N ALA A 110 26.14 5.18 -10.49
CA ALA A 110 26.16 4.38 -9.27
C ALA A 110 24.97 3.41 -9.15
N CYS A 111 23.90 3.62 -9.90
CA CYS A 111 22.71 2.78 -9.81
C CYS A 111 22.91 1.45 -10.55
N LYS A 112 23.19 0.38 -9.79
CA LYS A 112 23.39 -0.98 -10.36
C LYS A 112 22.16 -1.55 -11.07
N PHE A 113 20.98 -1.03 -10.77
CA PHE A 113 19.71 -1.50 -11.33
C PHE A 113 19.25 -0.68 -12.54
N GLY A 114 19.97 0.38 -12.89
CA GLY A 114 19.58 1.27 -13.98
C GLY A 114 18.26 2.02 -13.75
N ALA A 115 17.84 2.14 -12.48
CA ALA A 115 16.56 2.76 -12.12
C ALA A 115 16.58 4.29 -12.12
N ILE A 116 17.73 4.91 -12.38
CA ILE A 116 17.87 6.38 -12.38
C ILE A 116 18.16 6.85 -13.79
N GLU A 117 17.31 7.74 -14.28
CA GLU A 117 17.42 8.31 -15.61
C GLU A 117 17.66 9.82 -15.56
N ALA A 118 18.32 10.34 -16.60
CA ALA A 118 18.52 11.78 -16.74
C ALA A 118 17.27 12.44 -17.28
N GLY A 119 16.64 13.29 -16.48
CA GLY A 119 15.57 14.16 -16.93
C GLY A 119 16.09 15.52 -17.42
N ARG A 120 15.19 16.33 -17.96
CA ARG A 120 15.52 17.66 -18.50
C ARG A 120 15.99 18.64 -17.42
N LEU A 121 15.34 18.66 -16.26
CA LEU A 121 15.63 19.57 -15.14
C LEU A 121 16.29 18.84 -13.97
N ARG A 122 15.94 17.56 -13.78
CA ARG A 122 16.43 16.72 -12.68
C ARG A 122 16.46 15.26 -13.12
N SER A 123 17.25 14.44 -12.43
CA SER A 123 17.18 12.99 -12.61
C SER A 123 15.83 12.45 -12.13
N HIS A 124 15.40 11.33 -12.68
CA HIS A 124 14.19 10.63 -12.30
C HIS A 124 14.52 9.23 -11.80
N ILE A 125 13.79 8.74 -10.82
CA ILE A 125 13.89 7.36 -10.34
C ILE A 125 12.64 6.63 -10.79
N ASP A 126 12.83 5.57 -11.58
CA ASP A 126 11.76 4.67 -11.98
C ASP A 126 11.38 3.76 -10.79
N PRO A 127 10.15 3.89 -10.25
CA PRO A 127 9.71 3.09 -9.10
C PRO A 127 9.57 1.59 -9.42
N GLN A 128 9.39 1.23 -10.69
CA GLN A 128 9.25 -0.16 -11.10
C GLN A 128 10.60 -0.90 -11.08
N THR A 129 11.65 -0.20 -11.50
CA THR A 129 13.01 -0.75 -11.60
C THR A 129 13.79 -0.56 -10.30
N CYS A 130 13.41 0.42 -9.48
CA CYS A 130 14.09 0.73 -8.22
C CYS A 130 13.92 -0.40 -7.20
N LYS A 131 15.04 -0.97 -6.76
CA LYS A 131 15.11 -2.03 -5.73
C LYS A 131 15.45 -1.48 -4.35
N ALA A 132 15.41 -0.17 -4.18
CA ALA A 132 15.65 0.47 -2.90
C ALA A 132 14.47 0.20 -1.97
N VAL A 133 14.58 -0.86 -1.22
CA VAL A 133 13.67 -1.23 -0.12
C VAL A 133 14.39 -0.96 1.19
N SER A 134 13.71 -0.27 2.09
CA SER A 134 14.22 -0.12 3.46
C SER A 134 14.13 -1.47 4.17
N TYR A 135 15.18 -2.23 4.15
CA TYR A 135 15.32 -3.38 5.05
C TYR A 135 15.65 -2.88 6.45
N THR A 136 14.68 -2.32 7.13
CA THR A 136 14.83 -1.94 8.55
C THR A 136 14.37 -3.03 9.50
N HIS A 137 14.18 -4.26 8.98
CA HIS A 137 13.77 -5.42 9.77
C HIS A 137 14.75 -6.56 9.54
N LEU A 138 15.91 -6.44 10.16
CA LEU A 138 16.73 -7.55 10.57
C LEU A 138 16.64 -7.67 12.09
#